data_035b90e2d4f96a1c03ee32e7a3e6f5db
#
_entry.id   035b90e2d4f96a1c03ee32e7a3e6f5db
#
_cell.length_a   1.000
_cell.length_b   1.000
_cell.length_c   1.000
_cell.angle_alpha   90.00
_cell.angle_beta   90.00
_cell.angle_gamma   90.00
#
_symmetry.space_group_name_H-M   'P 1'
#
loop_
_entity.id
_entity.type
_entity.pdbx_description
1 polymer ?
#
loop_
_entity_poly.entity_id
_entity_poly.type
_entity_poly.pdbx_seq_one_letter_code
_entity_poly.pdbx_strand_id
1 'polypeptide(L)'
;MPVTRYLCIFINVGLGEGSALPVGAPVPWPSETPPTGWLKCNGAPFSAEEYPKLAKAYPANKLPDLRGEFIRGWDDGRGVDTGRGILSAQGDAIRNITGWFGAHATVVAKPPFVKFSAPEMAENVGVGGETTRTAVKLDLSLSVPTASENRPRSIAFNYIVRAA
;
A
#
# COMPACT_ATOMS: atom_id res chain seq x y z
N MET A 1 -17.65 43.85 14.12
CA MET A 1 -18.36 43.49 12.89
C MET A 1 -18.87 42.06 13.02
N PRO A 2 -20.13 41.77 12.74
CA PRO A 2 -20.75 40.55 13.18
C PRO A 2 -20.31 39.36 12.34
N VAL A 3 -19.66 38.39 12.97
CA VAL A 3 -19.30 37.06 12.49
C VAL A 3 -20.54 36.28 11.99
N THR A 4 -21.73 36.73 12.35
CA THR A 4 -23.02 36.10 12.11
C THR A 4 -23.43 36.03 10.62
N ARG A 5 -22.96 36.94 9.78
CA ARG A 5 -23.36 36.96 8.37
C ARG A 5 -22.72 35.83 7.52
N TYR A 6 -21.51 35.43 7.84
CA TYR A 6 -20.84 34.37 7.13
C TYR A 6 -21.36 32.98 7.52
N LEU A 7 -21.76 32.81 8.77
CA LEU A 7 -22.33 31.55 9.26
C LEU A 7 -23.65 31.21 8.55
N CYS A 8 -24.49 32.24 8.29
CA CYS A 8 -25.75 32.03 7.58
C CYS A 8 -25.59 31.54 6.14
N ILE A 9 -24.55 31.96 5.41
CA ILE A 9 -24.32 31.52 4.03
C ILE A 9 -23.97 30.02 4.01
N PHE A 10 -23.11 29.57 4.89
CA PHE A 10 -22.68 28.14 4.95
C PHE A 10 -23.84 27.22 5.35
N ILE A 11 -24.70 27.64 6.27
CA ILE A 11 -25.90 26.90 6.66
C ILE A 11 -26.89 26.80 5.48
N ASN A 12 -27.10 27.88 4.76
CA ASN A 12 -28.06 27.93 3.65
C ASN A 12 -27.63 27.16 2.40
N VAL A 13 -26.32 26.93 2.21
CA VAL A 13 -25.80 26.11 1.10
C VAL A 13 -25.49 24.68 1.53
N GLY A 14 -25.84 24.27 2.76
CA GLY A 14 -25.65 22.92 3.25
C GLY A 14 -24.20 22.54 3.56
N LEU A 15 -23.29 23.53 3.64
CA LEU A 15 -21.87 23.29 3.92
C LEU A 15 -21.55 23.15 5.42
N GLY A 16 -22.57 23.20 6.29
CA GLY A 16 -22.44 23.04 7.74
C GLY A 16 -21.42 24.01 8.34
N GLU A 17 -20.32 23.51 8.85
CA GLU A 17 -19.24 24.30 9.46
C GLU A 17 -18.28 24.96 8.45
N GLY A 18 -18.72 25.15 7.21
CA GLY A 18 -17.94 25.85 6.17
C GLY A 18 -16.93 24.98 5.41
N SER A 19 -17.07 23.66 5.50
CA SER A 19 -16.26 22.74 4.74
C SER A 19 -17.08 21.54 4.27
N ALA A 20 -17.00 21.22 3.01
CA ALA A 20 -17.58 20.00 2.43
C ALA A 20 -16.85 18.72 2.87
N LEU A 21 -15.63 18.84 3.41
CA LEU A 21 -14.81 17.71 3.85
C LEU A 21 -14.86 17.52 5.37
N PRO A 22 -15.25 16.35 5.88
CA PRO A 22 -15.26 16.05 7.30
C PRO A 22 -13.86 16.15 7.93
N VAL A 23 -13.80 16.57 9.21
CA VAL A 23 -12.56 16.51 10.00
C VAL A 23 -12.05 15.08 10.07
N GLY A 24 -10.76 14.89 9.84
CA GLY A 24 -10.13 13.58 9.87
C GLY A 24 -10.21 12.76 8.57
N ALA A 25 -10.92 13.20 7.53
CA ALA A 25 -10.88 12.54 6.23
C ALA A 25 -9.51 12.77 5.57
N PRO A 26 -8.73 11.70 5.24
CA PRO A 26 -7.44 11.86 4.58
C PRO A 26 -7.62 12.25 3.12
N VAL A 27 -6.86 13.25 2.69
CA VAL A 27 -6.82 13.69 1.29
C VAL A 27 -5.41 13.77 0.76
N PRO A 28 -5.18 13.49 -0.53
CA PRO A 28 -3.87 13.64 -1.15
C PRO A 28 -3.54 15.13 -1.33
N TRP A 29 -2.32 15.52 -0.97
CA TRP A 29 -1.79 16.87 -1.05
C TRP A 29 -0.47 16.89 -1.81
N PRO A 30 -0.26 17.76 -2.83
CA PRO A 30 0.90 17.70 -3.73
C PRO A 30 2.16 18.37 -3.18
N SER A 31 2.18 18.82 -1.94
CA SER A 31 3.30 19.54 -1.32
C SER A 31 3.72 18.89 -0.01
N GLU A 32 4.99 19.09 0.36
CA GLU A 32 5.54 18.65 1.65
C GLU A 32 4.88 19.32 2.84
N THR A 33 4.49 20.59 2.69
CA THR A 33 3.89 21.37 3.77
C THR A 33 2.39 21.45 3.63
N PRO A 34 1.62 20.95 4.61
CA PRO A 34 0.17 21.12 4.63
C PRO A 34 -0.22 22.60 4.80
N PRO A 35 -1.41 22.99 4.35
CA PRO A 35 -1.98 24.29 4.70
C PRO A 35 -2.21 24.43 6.20
N THR A 36 -2.35 25.67 6.69
CA THR A 36 -2.73 25.94 8.09
C THR A 36 -4.03 25.22 8.43
N GLY A 37 -4.08 24.58 9.61
CA GLY A 37 -5.24 23.79 10.06
C GLY A 37 -5.30 22.36 9.55
N TRP A 38 -4.25 21.91 8.83
CA TRP A 38 -4.12 20.53 8.35
C TRP A 38 -2.91 19.85 8.96
N LEU A 39 -3.02 18.56 9.24
CA LEU A 39 -1.95 17.71 9.78
C LEU A 39 -1.58 16.61 8.79
N LYS A 40 -0.31 16.21 8.78
CA LYS A 40 0.21 15.09 7.98
C LYS A 40 -0.20 13.75 8.57
N CYS A 41 -0.60 12.82 7.73
CA CYS A 41 -0.78 11.41 8.11
C CYS A 41 0.57 10.68 8.13
N ASN A 42 1.39 10.98 9.11
CA ASN A 42 2.76 10.46 9.26
C ASN A 42 2.98 9.67 10.57
N GLY A 43 1.89 9.22 11.19
CA GLY A 43 1.95 8.49 12.44
C GLY A 43 2.18 9.35 13.68
N ALA A 44 2.19 10.68 13.57
CA ALA A 44 2.40 11.55 14.71
C ALA A 44 1.17 11.61 15.65
N PRO A 45 1.41 11.72 16.96
CA PRO A 45 0.33 12.02 17.91
C PRO A 45 -0.12 13.47 17.76
N PHE A 46 -1.35 13.75 18.20
CA PHE A 46 -1.91 15.09 18.27
C PHE A 46 -2.65 15.32 19.60
N SER A 47 -2.84 16.57 20.00
CA SER A 47 -3.58 16.91 21.23
C SER A 47 -5.08 16.79 21.00
N ALA A 48 -5.76 15.99 21.83
CA ALA A 48 -7.22 15.90 21.85
C ALA A 48 -7.89 17.20 22.34
N GLU A 49 -7.20 17.98 23.17
CA GLU A 49 -7.67 19.27 23.67
C GLU A 49 -7.66 20.33 22.56
N GLU A 50 -6.60 20.32 21.75
CA GLU A 50 -6.46 21.23 20.61
C GLU A 50 -7.36 20.84 19.44
N TYR A 51 -7.55 19.52 19.20
CA TYR A 51 -8.32 18.98 18.08
C TYR A 51 -9.41 18.00 18.51
N PRO A 52 -10.43 18.44 19.27
CA PRO A 52 -11.44 17.53 19.84
C PRO A 52 -12.30 16.82 18.80
N LYS A 53 -12.52 17.41 17.62
CA LYS A 53 -13.24 16.76 16.52
C LYS A 53 -12.39 15.67 15.88
N LEU A 54 -11.09 15.92 15.70
CA LEU A 54 -10.16 14.94 15.19
C LEU A 54 -10.01 13.75 16.15
N ALA A 55 -10.01 14.00 17.47
CA ALA A 55 -9.95 12.95 18.49
C ALA A 55 -11.17 12.01 18.44
N LYS A 56 -12.35 12.50 18.01
CA LYS A 56 -13.51 11.64 17.77
C LYS A 56 -13.31 10.71 16.59
N ALA A 57 -12.64 11.17 15.51
CA ALA A 57 -12.34 10.36 14.35
C ALA A 57 -11.19 9.36 14.60
N TYR A 58 -10.20 9.78 15.40
CA TYR A 58 -9.04 8.98 15.76
C TYR A 58 -8.87 8.90 17.29
N PRO A 59 -9.61 7.99 17.97
CA PRO A 59 -9.64 7.92 19.44
C PRO A 59 -8.29 7.62 20.10
N ALA A 60 -7.33 7.06 19.34
CA ALA A 60 -5.97 6.84 19.82
C ALA A 60 -5.14 8.14 19.91
N ASN A 61 -5.70 9.29 19.50
CA ASN A 61 -5.02 10.58 19.40
C ASN A 61 -3.72 10.53 18.59
N LYS A 62 -3.72 9.68 17.57
CA LYS A 62 -2.59 9.44 16.66
C LYS A 62 -3.12 9.25 15.26
N LEU A 63 -2.55 9.94 14.29
CA LEU A 63 -2.88 9.76 12.89
C LEU A 63 -2.22 8.48 12.34
N PRO A 64 -2.84 7.82 11.36
CA PRO A 64 -2.18 6.72 10.65
C PRO A 64 -0.92 7.23 9.94
N ASP A 65 0.07 6.37 9.80
CA ASP A 65 1.21 6.64 8.92
C ASP A 65 0.87 6.13 7.52
N LEU A 66 0.57 7.06 6.63
CA LEU A 66 0.20 6.76 5.24
C LEU A 66 1.36 7.02 4.25
N ARG A 67 2.57 7.23 4.77
CA ARG A 67 3.76 7.38 3.91
C ARG A 67 4.10 6.05 3.25
N GLY A 68 4.11 6.04 1.90
CA GLY A 68 4.34 4.82 1.12
C GLY A 68 3.16 3.86 1.04
N GLU A 69 2.02 4.17 1.65
CA GLU A 69 0.86 3.31 1.72
C GLU A 69 -0.20 3.59 0.64
N PHE A 70 -0.92 2.56 0.25
CA PHE A 70 -2.16 2.66 -0.52
C PHE A 70 -3.35 2.49 0.40
N ILE A 71 -4.31 3.42 0.35
CA ILE A 71 -5.55 3.30 1.11
C ILE A 71 -6.45 2.26 0.44
N ARG A 72 -6.78 1.21 1.18
CA ARG A 72 -7.69 0.13 0.78
C ARG A 72 -9.05 0.30 1.47
N GLY A 73 -10.13 0.00 0.75
CA GLY A 73 -11.45 -0.09 1.37
C GLY A 73 -11.48 -1.17 2.46
N TRP A 74 -12.01 -0.84 3.62
CA TRP A 74 -12.24 -1.81 4.69
C TRP A 74 -13.26 -2.85 4.26
N ASP A 75 -13.05 -4.12 4.65
CA ASP A 75 -13.90 -5.24 4.24
C ASP A 75 -15.32 -5.16 4.77
N ASP A 76 -15.50 -4.61 5.98
CA ASP A 76 -16.81 -4.39 6.66
C ASP A 76 -17.76 -5.59 6.52
N GLY A 77 -17.24 -6.81 6.66
CA GLY A 77 -18.02 -8.04 6.60
C GLY A 77 -18.33 -8.58 5.19
N ARG A 78 -17.77 -7.98 4.15
CA ARG A 78 -17.92 -8.46 2.76
C ARG A 78 -17.28 -9.83 2.50
N GLY A 79 -16.27 -10.21 3.28
CA GLY A 79 -15.59 -11.52 3.17
C GLY A 79 -14.43 -11.56 2.17
N VAL A 80 -13.94 -10.43 1.69
CA VAL A 80 -12.78 -10.33 0.77
C VAL A 80 -11.46 -10.23 1.54
N ASP A 81 -11.48 -9.63 2.74
CA ASP A 81 -10.32 -9.40 3.60
C ASP A 81 -10.73 -9.63 5.08
N THR A 82 -11.28 -10.81 5.33
CA THR A 82 -11.93 -11.19 6.59
C THR A 82 -10.99 -11.05 7.79
N GLY A 83 -11.51 -10.46 8.87
CA GLY A 83 -10.78 -10.31 10.13
C GLY A 83 -9.85 -9.11 10.17
N ARG A 84 -9.79 -8.32 9.11
CA ARG A 84 -8.97 -7.11 9.08
C ARG A 84 -9.63 -5.95 9.82
N GLY A 85 -8.92 -5.39 10.80
CA GLY A 85 -9.37 -4.21 11.53
C GLY A 85 -9.23 -2.94 10.72
N ILE A 86 -10.14 -1.97 10.92
CA ILE A 86 -10.00 -0.63 10.35
C ILE A 86 -8.68 0.04 10.82
N LEU A 87 -8.02 0.79 9.95
CA LEU A 87 -6.70 1.42 10.15
C LEU A 87 -5.53 0.44 10.40
N SER A 88 -5.73 -0.87 10.23
CA SER A 88 -4.62 -1.83 10.32
C SER A 88 -3.74 -1.79 9.06
N ALA A 89 -2.43 -1.92 9.23
CA ALA A 89 -1.47 -2.05 8.13
C ALA A 89 -1.43 -3.48 7.58
N GLN A 90 -1.06 -3.62 6.31
CA GLN A 90 -0.82 -4.91 5.65
C GLN A 90 0.33 -4.73 4.66
N GLY A 91 1.33 -5.63 4.73
CA GLY A 91 2.42 -5.64 3.76
C GLY A 91 1.97 -6.07 2.36
N ASP A 92 2.85 -5.88 1.39
CA ASP A 92 2.63 -6.35 0.03
C ASP A 92 2.59 -7.88 -0.05
N ALA A 93 1.79 -8.41 -0.95
CA ALA A 93 1.74 -9.82 -1.26
C ALA A 93 1.22 -10.09 -2.67
N ILE A 94 1.74 -11.14 -3.31
CA ILE A 94 1.16 -11.69 -4.54
C ILE A 94 0.52 -13.05 -4.22
N ARG A 95 -0.41 -13.46 -5.08
CA ARG A 95 -0.93 -14.83 -5.03
C ARG A 95 0.17 -15.81 -5.40
N ASN A 96 0.24 -16.95 -4.70
CA ASN A 96 1.19 -17.99 -5.02
C ASN A 96 0.93 -18.51 -6.45
N ILE A 97 2.02 -18.66 -7.22
CA ILE A 97 2.02 -19.23 -8.57
C ILE A 97 2.79 -20.54 -8.49
N THR A 98 2.10 -21.63 -8.74
CA THR A 98 2.71 -22.97 -8.80
C THR A 98 2.61 -23.54 -10.21
N GLY A 99 3.62 -24.26 -10.64
CA GLY A 99 3.64 -24.94 -11.94
C GLY A 99 4.69 -26.03 -11.97
N TRP A 100 4.50 -26.99 -12.86
CA TRP A 100 5.43 -28.09 -13.12
C TRP A 100 5.86 -28.04 -14.57
N PHE A 101 7.13 -28.29 -14.80
CA PHE A 101 7.62 -28.55 -16.14
C PHE A 101 8.56 -29.77 -16.11
N GLY A 102 8.46 -30.63 -17.14
CA GLY A 102 9.38 -31.73 -17.34
C GLY A 102 10.63 -31.23 -18.05
N ALA A 103 11.82 -31.54 -17.51
CA ALA A 103 13.08 -31.27 -18.19
C ALA A 103 13.62 -32.55 -18.86
N HIS A 104 13.90 -32.49 -20.16
CA HIS A 104 14.63 -33.48 -20.89
C HIS A 104 16.11 -33.06 -21.01
N ALA A 105 16.99 -33.97 -21.35
CA ALA A 105 18.45 -33.77 -21.39
C ALA A 105 18.93 -32.50 -22.14
N THR A 106 18.12 -31.98 -23.06
CA THR A 106 18.43 -30.74 -23.79
C THR A 106 17.35 -29.69 -23.50
N VAL A 107 17.60 -28.79 -22.57
CA VAL A 107 16.71 -27.69 -22.28
C VAL A 107 17.17 -26.44 -23.02
N VAL A 108 16.29 -25.86 -23.84
CA VAL A 108 16.46 -24.53 -24.39
C VAL A 108 15.68 -23.55 -23.47
N ALA A 109 16.39 -22.78 -22.66
CA ALA A 109 15.77 -21.75 -21.80
C ALA A 109 15.77 -20.39 -22.51
N LYS A 110 14.64 -19.70 -22.46
CA LYS A 110 14.48 -18.30 -22.90
C LYS A 110 13.94 -17.48 -21.72
N PRO A 111 14.20 -16.18 -21.65
CA PRO A 111 13.63 -15.31 -20.61
C PRO A 111 12.12 -15.56 -20.42
N PRO A 112 11.62 -15.62 -19.19
CA PRO A 112 12.31 -15.41 -17.90
C PRO A 112 13.09 -16.62 -17.35
N PHE A 113 13.24 -17.70 -18.11
CA PHE A 113 14.01 -18.87 -17.68
C PHE A 113 15.45 -18.76 -18.12
N VAL A 114 16.38 -19.10 -17.24
CA VAL A 114 17.82 -19.07 -17.46
C VAL A 114 18.41 -20.43 -17.14
N LYS A 115 19.24 -20.94 -18.06
CA LYS A 115 20.08 -22.08 -17.77
C LYS A 115 21.24 -21.69 -16.87
N PHE A 116 21.54 -22.51 -15.89
CA PHE A 116 22.78 -22.40 -15.14
C PHE A 116 23.33 -23.78 -14.78
N SER A 117 24.64 -23.87 -14.67
CA SER A 117 25.32 -25.06 -14.18
C SER A 117 25.38 -24.94 -12.66
N ALA A 118 24.68 -25.80 -11.94
CA ALA A 118 24.71 -25.82 -10.49
C ALA A 118 25.47 -27.08 -10.01
N PRO A 119 26.72 -26.95 -9.57
CA PRO A 119 27.42 -28.06 -8.96
C PRO A 119 26.82 -28.53 -7.63
N GLU A 120 26.03 -27.66 -6.97
CA GLU A 120 25.46 -27.91 -5.65
C GLU A 120 24.11 -28.66 -5.66
N MET A 121 23.44 -28.81 -6.81
CA MET A 121 22.18 -29.56 -6.91
C MET A 121 22.35 -31.03 -7.30
N ALA A 122 23.46 -31.62 -6.92
CA ALA A 122 23.82 -32.98 -7.29
C ALA A 122 23.02 -34.10 -6.61
N GLU A 123 22.16 -33.79 -5.66
CA GLU A 123 21.53 -34.78 -4.80
C GLU A 123 20.13 -35.17 -5.23
N ASN A 124 19.72 -35.74 -6.11
CA ASN A 124 18.40 -36.35 -6.38
C ASN A 124 17.76 -36.15 -7.76
N VAL A 125 18.53 -36.15 -8.81
CA VAL A 125 17.90 -36.50 -10.12
C VAL A 125 18.57 -37.73 -10.65
N GLY A 126 18.04 -38.90 -10.30
CA GLY A 126 18.46 -40.19 -10.82
C GLY A 126 18.06 -40.32 -12.27
N VAL A 127 18.99 -40.06 -13.18
CA VAL A 127 18.95 -40.59 -14.56
C VAL A 127 20.39 -40.73 -15.04
N GLY A 128 20.69 -41.92 -15.56
CA GLY A 128 22.01 -42.40 -15.80
C GLY A 128 22.96 -41.56 -16.66
N GLY A 129 24.18 -41.55 -16.25
CA GLY A 129 25.34 -41.58 -17.14
C GLY A 129 25.91 -40.26 -17.63
N GLU A 130 25.33 -39.06 -17.44
CA GLU A 130 25.96 -37.82 -17.89
C GLU A 130 26.20 -36.82 -16.73
N THR A 131 27.45 -36.37 -16.64
CA THR A 131 27.98 -35.56 -15.56
C THR A 131 27.65 -34.06 -15.65
N THR A 132 26.86 -33.64 -16.61
CA THR A 132 26.49 -32.21 -16.77
C THR A 132 24.98 -32.02 -16.55
N ARG A 133 24.63 -31.69 -15.31
CA ARG A 133 23.25 -31.38 -14.95
C ARG A 133 22.96 -29.90 -15.27
N THR A 134 21.94 -29.66 -16.06
CA THR A 134 21.45 -28.30 -16.37
C THR A 134 20.28 -27.99 -15.45
N ALA A 135 20.43 -27.00 -14.63
CA ALA A 135 19.32 -26.42 -13.88
C ALA A 135 18.70 -25.25 -14.64
N VAL A 136 17.42 -25.00 -14.39
CA VAL A 136 16.69 -23.87 -14.96
C VAL A 136 16.18 -23.01 -13.81
N LYS A 137 16.59 -21.75 -13.79
CA LYS A 137 16.15 -20.73 -12.85
C LYS A 137 15.08 -19.87 -13.51
N LEU A 138 14.01 -19.58 -12.78
CA LEU A 138 13.08 -18.51 -13.12
C LEU A 138 13.66 -17.19 -12.60
N ASP A 139 13.85 -16.22 -13.49
CA ASP A 139 14.33 -14.88 -13.17
C ASP A 139 13.43 -13.85 -13.85
N LEU A 140 12.45 -13.35 -13.11
CA LEU A 140 11.46 -12.43 -13.63
C LEU A 140 12.06 -11.07 -14.04
N SER A 141 13.21 -10.69 -13.46
CA SER A 141 13.89 -9.43 -13.82
C SER A 141 14.30 -9.33 -15.28
N LEU A 142 14.38 -10.48 -15.97
CA LEU A 142 14.69 -10.55 -17.40
C LEU A 142 13.50 -10.25 -18.32
N SER A 143 12.30 -10.12 -17.77
CA SER A 143 11.07 -9.96 -18.56
C SER A 143 10.19 -8.81 -18.09
N VAL A 144 10.25 -8.47 -16.83
CA VAL A 144 9.46 -7.38 -16.21
C VAL A 144 10.31 -6.58 -15.24
N PRO A 145 10.02 -5.28 -15.03
CA PRO A 145 10.64 -4.51 -13.97
C PRO A 145 10.35 -5.13 -12.61
N THR A 146 11.38 -5.33 -11.80
CA THR A 146 11.28 -5.87 -10.44
C THR A 146 11.68 -4.84 -9.40
N ALA A 147 11.14 -4.97 -8.20
CA ALA A 147 11.46 -4.15 -7.03
C ALA A 147 11.44 -5.02 -5.78
N SER A 148 11.77 -4.44 -4.62
CA SER A 148 11.71 -5.11 -3.32
C SER A 148 10.28 -5.35 -2.83
N GLU A 149 9.29 -4.75 -3.49
CA GLU A 149 7.86 -4.87 -3.17
C GLU A 149 7.01 -4.91 -4.46
N ASN A 150 5.79 -5.44 -4.38
CA ASN A 150 4.81 -5.35 -5.44
C ASN A 150 4.09 -4.01 -5.38
N ARG A 151 4.19 -3.22 -6.44
CA ARG A 151 3.53 -1.92 -6.50
C ARG A 151 2.98 -1.62 -7.90
N PRO A 152 1.79 -0.99 -8.00
CA PRO A 152 1.30 -0.46 -9.26
C PRO A 152 2.11 0.79 -9.65
N ARG A 153 1.93 1.28 -10.87
CA ARG A 153 2.40 2.63 -11.23
C ARG A 153 1.69 3.65 -10.35
N SER A 154 2.46 4.54 -9.73
CA SER A 154 1.96 5.47 -8.72
C SER A 154 2.64 6.82 -8.83
N ILE A 155 1.99 7.85 -8.29
CA ILE A 155 2.54 9.19 -8.08
C ILE A 155 2.41 9.48 -6.59
N ALA A 156 3.49 9.90 -5.96
CA ALA A 156 3.50 10.19 -4.53
C ALA A 156 2.79 11.52 -4.22
N PHE A 157 1.85 11.46 -3.27
CA PHE A 157 1.21 12.60 -2.64
C PHE A 157 1.37 12.48 -1.13
N ASN A 158 1.44 13.60 -0.46
CA ASN A 158 1.33 13.63 0.98
C ASN A 158 -0.14 13.44 1.37
N TYR A 159 -0.45 12.57 2.33
CA TYR A 159 -1.80 12.49 2.88
C TYR A 159 -1.91 13.43 4.07
N ILE A 160 -2.93 14.29 4.04
CA ILE A 160 -3.22 15.25 5.10
C ILE A 160 -4.67 15.15 5.53
N VAL A 161 -4.95 15.52 6.77
CA VAL A 161 -6.30 15.60 7.32
C VAL A 161 -6.59 17.01 7.82
N ARG A 162 -7.83 17.49 7.65
CA ARG A 162 -8.29 18.69 8.34
C ARG A 162 -8.36 18.40 9.82
N ALA A 163 -7.76 19.27 10.65
CA ALA A 163 -7.63 19.06 12.08
C ALA A 163 -8.78 19.69 12.89
N ALA A 164 -9.41 20.74 12.39
CA ALA A 164 -10.48 21.51 13.06
C ALA A 164 -11.65 21.83 12.12
#